data_0d2f59fda35b8753e808abbaaab1b629
#
_entry.id   0d2f59fda35b8753e808abbaaab1b629
#
_cell.length_a   1.000
_cell.length_b   1.000
_cell.length_c   1.000
_cell.angle_alpha   90.00
_cell.angle_beta   90.00
_cell.angle_gamma   90.00
#
_symmetry.space_group_name_H-M   'P 1'
#
loop_
_entity.id
_entity.type
_entity.pdbx_description
1 polymer ?
#
loop_
_entity_poly.entity_id
_entity_poly.type
_entity_poly.pdbx_seq_one_letter_code
_entity_poly.pdbx_strand_id
1 'polypeptide(L)'
;KIEGRMKSPAYVGIVTKIYRKLIDDYESGKELQVSQSDLDELKSIFYRGYTPGFLFNNEDIMNYESSNHIGLYAGKIIKVTPKKIAIKLDIDLKQGDSIRIKNINKGITLNFIYDSKDNLIKIGTKGTTIYLDNFLNLTKEDEIYLTSPKLPLETNITKKITVSMNFTAKLNEKIKLEVSDGINNITIYGSEPSDAINQP
;
A
#
# COMPACT_ATOMS: atom_id res chain seq x y z
N LYS A 1 20.14 -0.80 4.74
CA LYS A 1 19.44 -2.07 4.40
C LYS A 1 17.93 -1.89 4.53
N ILE A 2 17.16 -2.21 3.48
CA ILE A 2 15.71 -2.21 3.49
C ILE A 2 15.26 -3.67 3.63
N GLU A 3 14.41 -3.94 4.61
CA GLU A 3 13.84 -5.26 4.82
C GLU A 3 12.31 -5.20 4.70
N GLY A 4 11.75 -6.05 3.85
CA GLY A 4 10.31 -6.14 3.59
C GLY A 4 9.68 -7.47 4.00
N ARG A 5 10.44 -8.38 4.66
CA ARG A 5 9.88 -9.65 5.14
C ARG A 5 8.71 -9.36 6.08
N MET A 6 7.60 -10.01 5.88
CA MET A 6 6.35 -9.80 6.63
C MET A 6 5.71 -8.40 6.42
N LYS A 7 6.13 -7.65 5.41
CA LYS A 7 5.53 -6.37 5.02
C LYS A 7 4.79 -6.51 3.68
N SER A 8 3.86 -5.58 3.44
CA SER A 8 3.14 -5.52 2.17
C SER A 8 4.07 -5.10 1.02
N PRO A 9 3.77 -5.49 -0.24
CA PRO A 9 4.48 -4.96 -1.41
C PRO A 9 4.48 -3.43 -1.47
N ALA A 10 3.39 -2.79 -1.02
CA ALA A 10 3.26 -1.35 -0.92
C ALA A 10 4.31 -0.72 0.02
N TYR A 11 4.60 -1.35 1.14
CA TYR A 11 5.67 -0.91 2.05
C TYR A 11 7.03 -0.90 1.34
N VAL A 12 7.38 -2.00 0.68
CA VAL A 12 8.66 -2.10 -0.02
C VAL A 12 8.74 -1.04 -1.13
N GLY A 13 7.67 -0.88 -1.91
CA GLY A 13 7.61 0.09 -3.01
C GLY A 13 7.80 1.53 -2.53
N ILE A 14 7.05 1.96 -1.52
CA ILE A 14 7.13 3.34 -1.00
C ILE A 14 8.48 3.62 -0.35
N VAL A 15 8.96 2.71 0.51
CA VAL A 15 10.26 2.89 1.16
C VAL A 15 11.37 2.99 0.12
N THR A 16 11.40 2.07 -0.85
CA THR A 16 12.42 2.08 -1.92
C THR A 16 12.33 3.33 -2.78
N LYS A 17 11.13 3.77 -3.16
CA LYS A 17 10.90 5.01 -3.93
C LYS A 17 11.52 6.22 -3.23
N ILE A 18 11.25 6.39 -1.94
CA ILE A 18 11.72 7.56 -1.18
C ILE A 18 13.24 7.52 -0.99
N TYR A 19 13.81 6.37 -0.63
CA TYR A 19 15.26 6.25 -0.52
C TYR A 19 15.96 6.43 -1.87
N ARG A 20 15.39 5.93 -2.96
CA ARG A 20 15.96 6.12 -4.31
C ARG A 20 15.96 7.61 -4.70
N LYS A 21 14.85 8.30 -4.45
CA LYS A 21 14.76 9.75 -4.67
C LYS A 21 15.89 10.51 -3.93
N LEU A 22 16.09 10.21 -2.64
CA LEU A 22 17.12 10.87 -1.84
C LEU A 22 18.55 10.59 -2.34
N ILE A 23 18.81 9.36 -2.81
CA ILE A 23 20.11 9.01 -3.39
C ILE A 23 20.31 9.77 -4.69
N ASP A 24 19.31 9.84 -5.57
CA ASP A 24 19.38 10.56 -6.84
C ASP A 24 19.59 12.09 -6.62
N ASP A 25 18.92 12.67 -5.62
CA ASP A 25 19.09 14.07 -5.23
C ASP A 25 20.52 14.32 -4.71
N TYR A 26 21.06 13.41 -3.88
CA TYR A 26 22.44 13.49 -3.42
C TYR A 26 23.45 13.39 -4.56
N GLU A 27 23.30 12.40 -5.43
CA GLU A 27 24.21 12.19 -6.58
C GLU A 27 24.18 13.35 -7.58
N SER A 28 23.04 14.04 -7.69
CA SER A 28 22.89 15.24 -8.54
C SER A 28 23.30 16.55 -7.85
N GLY A 29 23.80 16.49 -6.62
CA GLY A 29 24.25 17.66 -5.85
C GLY A 29 23.12 18.56 -5.34
N LYS A 30 21.89 18.06 -5.31
CA LYS A 30 20.75 18.78 -4.73
C LYS A 30 20.75 18.69 -3.20
N GLU A 31 20.10 19.66 -2.58
CA GLU A 31 19.84 19.60 -1.14
C GLU A 31 18.95 18.41 -0.81
N LEU A 32 19.34 17.63 0.21
CA LEU A 32 18.55 16.50 0.67
C LEU A 32 17.35 16.98 1.47
N GLN A 33 16.17 16.83 0.91
CA GLN A 33 14.94 17.19 1.58
C GLN A 33 13.89 16.08 1.51
N VAL A 34 13.43 15.64 2.68
CA VAL A 34 12.26 14.76 2.80
C VAL A 34 11.02 15.64 2.93
N SER A 35 10.14 15.56 1.95
CA SER A 35 8.89 16.34 2.00
C SER A 35 7.93 15.79 3.06
N GLN A 36 7.01 16.64 3.54
CA GLN A 36 5.95 16.19 4.45
C GLN A 36 5.10 15.08 3.79
N SER A 37 4.87 15.17 2.48
CA SER A 37 4.15 14.14 1.72
C SER A 37 4.88 12.79 1.74
N ASP A 38 6.21 12.78 1.60
CA ASP A 38 7.01 11.54 1.69
C ASP A 38 6.90 10.92 3.10
N LEU A 39 6.94 11.76 4.15
CA LEU A 39 6.77 11.33 5.53
C LEU A 39 5.37 10.78 5.79
N ASP A 40 4.34 11.40 5.23
CA ASP A 40 2.96 10.97 5.38
C ASP A 40 2.70 9.65 4.65
N GLU A 41 3.28 9.46 3.44
CA GLU A 41 3.27 8.16 2.75
C GLU A 41 3.92 7.06 3.61
N LEU A 42 5.09 7.30 4.18
CA LEU A 42 5.77 6.35 5.07
C LEU A 42 4.94 6.03 6.31
N LYS A 43 4.37 7.04 6.96
CA LYS A 43 3.54 6.86 8.15
C LYS A 43 2.27 6.07 7.87
N SER A 44 1.66 6.26 6.70
CA SER A 44 0.44 5.55 6.32
C SER A 44 0.65 4.06 6.07
N ILE A 45 1.86 3.65 5.67
CA ILE A 45 2.19 2.25 5.35
C ILE A 45 2.69 1.49 6.58
N PHE A 46 3.62 2.09 7.33
CA PHE A 46 4.10 1.49 8.57
C PHE A 46 4.82 2.53 9.44
N TYR A 47 4.26 2.79 10.61
CA TYR A 47 4.81 3.74 11.57
C TYR A 47 4.62 3.26 13.00
N ARG A 48 5.71 3.24 13.76
CA ARG A 48 5.74 2.95 15.20
C ARG A 48 6.55 3.98 15.99
N GLY A 49 6.68 5.19 15.45
CA GLY A 49 7.67 6.17 15.86
C GLY A 49 8.94 6.04 15.02
N TYR A 50 9.47 7.17 14.59
CA TYR A 50 10.79 7.23 13.95
C TYR A 50 11.84 7.59 14.98
N THR A 51 12.99 6.98 14.88
CA THR A 51 14.13 7.26 15.73
C THR A 51 15.40 7.24 14.87
N PRO A 52 16.40 8.07 15.17
CA PRO A 52 17.71 7.96 14.56
C PRO A 52 18.49 6.71 15.02
N GLY A 53 17.89 5.84 15.83
CA GLY A 53 18.60 4.74 16.46
C GLY A 53 19.68 5.25 17.42
N PHE A 54 20.81 4.60 17.45
CA PHE A 54 21.96 5.04 18.25
C PHE A 54 22.82 6.11 17.56
N LEU A 55 22.40 6.60 16.40
CA LEU A 55 23.04 7.76 15.77
C LEU A 55 22.84 9.00 16.66
N PHE A 56 23.85 9.86 16.68
CA PHE A 56 23.83 11.10 17.46
C PHE A 56 23.69 10.92 18.98
N ASN A 57 24.16 9.80 19.53
CA ASN A 57 24.10 9.46 20.96
C ASN A 57 22.67 9.47 21.54
N ASN A 58 21.69 9.07 20.73
CA ASN A 58 20.32 8.95 21.20
C ASN A 58 20.16 7.64 21.98
N GLU A 59 19.80 7.72 23.25
CA GLU A 59 19.63 6.56 24.14
C GLU A 59 18.19 6.05 24.16
N ASP A 60 17.20 6.92 23.96
CA ASP A 60 15.79 6.56 23.94
C ASP A 60 15.33 6.24 22.51
N ILE A 61 15.39 4.98 22.14
CA ILE A 61 15.02 4.47 20.81
C ILE A 61 13.76 3.61 20.83
N MET A 62 13.15 3.41 22.00
CA MET A 62 12.01 2.53 22.16
C MET A 62 10.71 3.32 22.23
N ASN A 63 9.70 2.84 21.51
CA ASN A 63 8.34 3.35 21.69
C ASN A 63 7.59 2.43 22.66
N TYR A 64 7.37 2.91 23.87
CA TYR A 64 6.66 2.17 24.92
C TYR A 64 5.13 2.30 24.81
N GLU A 65 4.62 3.28 24.05
CA GLU A 65 3.18 3.51 23.93
C GLU A 65 2.47 2.52 23.00
N SER A 66 3.16 2.06 21.97
CA SER A 66 2.56 1.15 20.98
C SER A 66 3.57 0.24 20.30
N SER A 67 3.35 -1.07 20.43
CA SER A 67 4.07 -2.09 19.66
C SER A 67 3.55 -2.24 18.23
N ASN A 68 2.36 -1.71 17.94
CA ASN A 68 1.67 -1.86 16.67
C ASN A 68 1.90 -0.67 15.73
N HIS A 69 1.56 -0.86 14.46
CA HIS A 69 1.50 0.22 13.49
C HIS A 69 0.53 1.32 13.97
N ILE A 70 1.03 2.54 14.19
CA ILE A 70 0.23 3.69 14.66
C ILE A 70 -0.62 4.24 13.51
N GLY A 71 -0.04 4.40 12.33
CA GLY A 71 -0.67 5.01 11.18
C GLY A 71 -0.41 6.51 11.05
N LEU A 72 -1.00 7.10 10.02
CA LEU A 72 -1.02 8.55 9.81
C LEU A 72 -2.28 9.14 10.44
N TYR A 73 -2.16 10.16 11.27
CA TYR A 73 -3.31 10.86 11.84
C TYR A 73 -4.23 11.36 10.72
N ALA A 74 -5.50 10.99 10.81
CA ALA A 74 -6.48 11.25 9.74
C ALA A 74 -7.61 12.18 10.18
N GLY A 75 -7.79 12.39 11.47
CA GLY A 75 -8.82 13.24 12.02
C GLY A 75 -9.41 12.71 13.31
N LYS A 76 -10.54 13.26 13.71
CA LYS A 76 -11.22 12.89 14.95
C LYS A 76 -12.73 12.78 14.81
N ILE A 77 -13.34 12.00 15.68
CA ILE A 77 -14.78 11.87 15.78
C ILE A 77 -15.35 13.11 16.49
N ILE A 78 -16.20 13.85 15.79
CA ILE A 78 -16.84 15.07 16.32
C ILE A 78 -18.27 14.85 16.78
N LYS A 79 -18.93 13.78 16.30
CA LYS A 79 -20.30 13.42 16.69
C LYS A 79 -20.51 11.92 16.62
N VAL A 80 -21.20 11.39 17.62
CA VAL A 80 -21.62 9.98 17.69
C VAL A 80 -23.13 9.92 17.84
N THR A 81 -23.76 9.11 17.01
CA THR A 81 -25.17 8.76 17.11
C THR A 81 -25.32 7.23 17.07
N PRO A 82 -26.47 6.66 17.46
CA PRO A 82 -26.67 5.21 17.39
C PRO A 82 -26.45 4.62 15.99
N LYS A 83 -26.73 5.39 14.93
CA LYS A 83 -26.62 4.93 13.54
C LYS A 83 -25.32 5.34 12.86
N LYS A 84 -24.79 6.52 13.16
CA LYS A 84 -23.64 7.09 12.45
C LYS A 84 -22.69 7.84 13.36
N ILE A 85 -21.43 7.86 12.92
CA ILE A 85 -20.38 8.73 13.46
C ILE A 85 -20.00 9.79 12.43
N ALA A 86 -19.70 10.98 12.89
CA ALA A 86 -19.18 12.07 12.06
C ALA A 86 -17.69 12.28 12.40
N ILE A 87 -16.85 12.27 11.37
CA ILE A 87 -15.40 12.42 11.49
C ILE A 87 -14.98 13.69 10.77
N LYS A 88 -14.31 14.59 11.47
CA LYS A 88 -13.63 15.75 10.88
C LYS A 88 -12.28 15.30 10.35
N LEU A 89 -12.01 15.49 9.06
CA LEU A 89 -10.82 15.02 8.41
C LEU A 89 -9.68 16.04 8.41
N ASP A 90 -8.48 15.55 8.68
CA ASP A 90 -7.21 16.27 8.55
C ASP A 90 -6.37 15.83 7.33
N ILE A 91 -6.78 14.73 6.68
CA ILE A 91 -6.24 14.24 5.41
C ILE A 91 -7.39 13.75 4.53
N ASP A 92 -7.11 13.49 3.27
CA ASP A 92 -8.05 12.81 2.38
C ASP A 92 -8.16 11.33 2.75
N LEU A 93 -9.39 10.82 2.82
CA LEU A 93 -9.67 9.39 2.97
C LEU A 93 -10.50 8.88 1.79
N LYS A 94 -10.19 7.68 1.33
CA LYS A 94 -10.84 7.05 0.17
C LYS A 94 -11.58 5.79 0.57
N GLN A 95 -12.61 5.46 -0.18
CA GLN A 95 -13.26 4.16 -0.07
C GLN A 95 -12.24 3.03 -0.32
N GLY A 96 -12.17 2.10 0.62
CA GLY A 96 -11.21 1.00 0.64
C GLY A 96 -9.95 1.27 1.47
N ASP A 97 -9.74 2.49 1.97
CA ASP A 97 -8.72 2.74 2.98
C ASP A 97 -9.05 2.00 4.29
N SER A 98 -8.01 1.61 5.03
CA SER A 98 -8.18 1.06 6.37
C SER A 98 -7.75 2.09 7.41
N ILE A 99 -8.65 2.35 8.34
CA ILE A 99 -8.40 3.27 9.46
C ILE A 99 -8.38 2.51 10.79
N ARG A 100 -7.74 3.08 11.77
CA ARG A 100 -7.75 2.61 13.15
C ARG A 100 -8.26 3.70 14.08
N ILE A 101 -9.08 3.31 15.04
CA ILE A 101 -9.55 4.16 16.12
C ILE A 101 -8.65 3.91 17.33
N LYS A 102 -7.98 4.95 17.82
CA LYS A 102 -6.91 4.84 18.81
C LYS A 102 -7.37 4.17 20.11
N ASN A 103 -8.44 4.67 20.71
CA ASN A 103 -8.84 4.27 22.06
C ASN A 103 -9.33 2.83 22.15
N ILE A 104 -9.93 2.30 21.08
CA ILE A 104 -10.40 0.92 21.05
C ILE A 104 -9.45 -0.03 20.32
N ASN A 105 -8.36 0.51 19.76
CA ASN A 105 -7.36 -0.22 18.98
C ASN A 105 -7.96 -1.16 17.91
N LYS A 106 -9.04 -0.72 17.26
CA LYS A 106 -9.77 -1.49 16.26
C LYS A 106 -9.58 -0.90 14.87
N GLY A 107 -9.22 -1.76 13.92
CA GLY A 107 -9.12 -1.43 12.50
C GLY A 107 -10.47 -1.59 11.79
N ILE A 108 -10.78 -0.68 10.88
CA ILE A 108 -11.98 -0.70 10.04
C ILE A 108 -11.57 -0.36 8.60
N THR A 109 -12.10 -1.10 7.63
CA THR A 109 -11.99 -0.72 6.22
C THR A 109 -13.18 0.14 5.83
N LEU A 110 -12.91 1.26 5.17
CA LEU A 110 -13.90 2.24 4.73
C LEU A 110 -14.65 1.73 3.48
N ASN A 111 -15.59 0.81 3.68
CA ASN A 111 -16.40 0.28 2.58
C ASN A 111 -17.43 1.29 2.08
N PHE A 112 -17.99 2.08 2.98
CA PHE A 112 -18.97 3.11 2.70
C PHE A 112 -18.59 4.39 3.44
N ILE A 113 -18.58 5.49 2.70
CA ILE A 113 -18.36 6.84 3.22
C ILE A 113 -19.55 7.69 2.78
N TYR A 114 -20.08 8.49 3.69
CA TYR A 114 -21.23 9.34 3.40
C TYR A 114 -20.90 10.82 3.60
N ASP A 115 -21.57 11.68 2.85
CA ASP A 115 -21.57 13.12 3.07
C ASP A 115 -22.61 13.56 4.13
N SER A 116 -22.74 14.86 4.36
CA SER A 116 -23.71 15.43 5.32
C SER A 116 -25.19 15.24 4.93
N LYS A 117 -25.45 14.87 3.67
CA LYS A 117 -26.78 14.61 3.12
C LYS A 117 -27.10 13.13 3.00
N ASP A 118 -26.22 12.28 3.56
CA ASP A 118 -26.32 10.81 3.52
C ASP A 118 -26.10 10.19 2.14
N ASN A 119 -25.48 10.91 1.22
CA ASN A 119 -25.09 10.36 -0.08
C ASN A 119 -23.76 9.60 0.05
N LEU A 120 -23.65 8.47 -0.66
CA LEU A 120 -22.40 7.74 -0.78
C LEU A 120 -21.38 8.56 -1.57
N ILE A 121 -20.18 8.68 -1.00
CA ILE A 121 -19.03 9.33 -1.63
C ILE A 121 -17.83 8.38 -1.67
N LYS A 122 -16.97 8.54 -2.67
CA LYS A 122 -15.77 7.71 -2.82
C LYS A 122 -14.56 8.31 -2.09
N ILE A 123 -14.58 9.61 -1.85
CA ILE A 123 -13.47 10.37 -1.27
C ILE A 123 -14.03 11.40 -0.30
N GLY A 124 -13.55 11.41 0.92
CA GLY A 124 -13.68 12.52 1.86
C GLY A 124 -12.42 13.37 1.80
N THR A 125 -12.54 14.66 1.52
CA THR A 125 -11.40 15.57 1.40
C THR A 125 -11.00 16.19 2.73
N LYS A 126 -9.73 16.50 2.88
CA LYS A 126 -9.19 17.22 4.03
C LYS A 126 -10.04 18.45 4.37
N GLY A 127 -10.28 18.65 5.65
CA GLY A 127 -11.09 19.78 6.14
C GLY A 127 -12.60 19.57 6.06
N THR A 128 -13.09 18.50 5.42
CA THR A 128 -14.52 18.17 5.39
C THR A 128 -14.92 17.24 6.54
N THR A 129 -16.21 16.99 6.68
CA THR A 129 -16.73 16.00 7.62
C THR A 129 -17.36 14.88 6.82
N ILE A 130 -16.92 13.65 7.11
CA ILE A 130 -17.51 12.44 6.57
C ILE A 130 -18.35 11.73 7.63
N TYR A 131 -19.23 10.85 7.17
CA TYR A 131 -20.06 10.03 8.05
C TYR A 131 -19.85 8.56 7.72
N LEU A 132 -19.74 7.74 8.78
CA LEU A 132 -19.66 6.28 8.69
C LEU A 132 -20.78 5.68 9.52
N ASP A 133 -21.17 4.44 9.18
CA ASP A 133 -22.09 3.69 10.02
C ASP A 133 -21.43 3.37 11.37
N ASN A 134 -22.20 3.49 12.44
CA ASN A 134 -21.71 3.25 13.79
C ASN A 134 -21.85 1.76 14.15
N PHE A 135 -20.76 1.01 14.03
CA PHE A 135 -20.69 -0.42 14.39
C PHE A 135 -20.07 -0.65 15.77
N LEU A 136 -19.68 0.43 16.46
CA LEU A 136 -18.85 0.36 17.65
C LEU A 136 -19.36 1.36 18.69
N ASN A 137 -19.16 1.06 19.97
CA ASN A 137 -19.40 1.99 21.07
C ASN A 137 -18.26 3.03 21.10
N LEU A 138 -18.29 3.97 20.16
CA LEU A 138 -17.30 5.01 20.01
C LEU A 138 -17.65 6.22 20.85
N THR A 139 -16.64 7.00 21.24
CA THR A 139 -16.80 8.25 21.96
C THR A 139 -16.48 9.44 21.05
N LYS A 140 -17.02 10.60 21.40
CA LYS A 140 -16.62 11.86 20.80
C LYS A 140 -15.15 12.14 21.18
N GLU A 141 -14.39 12.75 20.28
CA GLU A 141 -12.97 13.07 20.39
C GLU A 141 -12.01 11.86 20.18
N ASP A 142 -12.53 10.67 19.88
CA ASP A 142 -11.66 9.56 19.46
C ASP A 142 -10.86 9.91 18.21
N GLU A 143 -9.56 9.66 18.26
CA GLU A 143 -8.64 9.92 17.15
C GLU A 143 -8.66 8.78 16.13
N ILE A 144 -8.62 9.18 14.85
CA ILE A 144 -8.63 8.27 13.70
C ILE A 144 -7.28 8.33 13.01
N TYR A 145 -6.73 7.17 12.69
CA TYR A 145 -5.46 7.02 11.99
C TYR A 145 -5.63 6.18 10.73
N LEU A 146 -5.09 6.63 9.61
CA LEU A 146 -4.96 5.85 8.38
C LEU A 146 -3.83 4.83 8.57
N THR A 147 -4.15 3.54 8.44
CA THR A 147 -3.19 2.45 8.65
C THR A 147 -2.89 1.65 7.37
N SER A 148 -3.72 1.80 6.35
CA SER A 148 -3.51 1.14 5.06
C SER A 148 -4.27 1.92 3.99
N PRO A 149 -3.60 2.79 3.24
CA PRO A 149 -4.23 3.46 2.11
C PRO A 149 -4.54 2.42 1.03
N LYS A 150 -5.69 2.57 0.38
CA LYS A 150 -5.97 1.84 -0.86
C LYS A 150 -5.06 2.41 -1.95
N LEU A 151 -3.90 1.84 -2.09
CA LEU A 151 -3.04 2.14 -3.22
C LEU A 151 -3.62 1.49 -4.48
N PRO A 152 -3.61 2.19 -5.61
CA PRO A 152 -3.73 1.49 -6.87
C PRO A 152 -2.60 0.46 -6.89
N LEU A 153 -2.94 -0.81 -7.01
CA LEU A 153 -2.00 -1.89 -7.27
C LEU A 153 -1.52 -1.74 -8.73
N GLU A 154 -0.98 -0.59 -9.05
CA GLU A 154 -0.13 -0.45 -10.21
C GLU A 154 1.24 -1.02 -9.84
N THR A 155 1.28 -2.33 -9.68
CA THR A 155 2.48 -3.07 -10.08
C THR A 155 2.57 -2.97 -11.61
N ASN A 156 2.65 -1.76 -12.10
CA ASN A 156 3.11 -1.52 -13.44
C ASN A 156 4.59 -1.89 -13.42
N ILE A 157 4.85 -3.14 -13.70
CA ILE A 157 6.14 -3.54 -14.24
C ILE A 157 6.24 -2.77 -15.55
N THR A 158 6.71 -1.53 -15.46
CA THR A 158 6.78 -0.58 -16.57
C THR A 158 7.83 -1.02 -17.58
N LYS A 159 8.75 -1.90 -17.20
CA LYS A 159 9.76 -2.46 -18.07
C LYS A 159 9.30 -3.82 -18.60
N LYS A 160 8.61 -3.80 -19.71
CA LYS A 160 8.32 -5.01 -20.50
C LYS A 160 9.49 -5.27 -21.43
N ILE A 161 9.97 -6.50 -21.45
CA ILE A 161 10.95 -6.96 -22.42
C ILE A 161 10.15 -7.64 -23.53
N THR A 162 10.34 -7.17 -24.76
CA THR A 162 9.76 -7.84 -25.93
C THR A 162 10.50 -9.15 -26.16
N VAL A 163 9.77 -10.23 -26.24
CA VAL A 163 10.32 -11.55 -26.54
C VAL A 163 9.70 -12.12 -27.82
N SER A 164 10.50 -12.77 -28.62
CA SER A 164 10.03 -13.64 -29.70
C SER A 164 9.87 -15.07 -29.18
N MET A 165 8.80 -15.73 -29.58
CA MET A 165 8.54 -17.11 -29.19
C MET A 165 8.32 -17.95 -30.44
N ASN A 166 9.01 -19.11 -30.53
CA ASN A 166 8.81 -20.10 -31.56
C ASN A 166 8.36 -21.40 -30.89
N PHE A 167 7.13 -21.81 -31.19
CA PHE A 167 6.52 -23.00 -30.62
C PHE A 167 6.45 -24.08 -31.72
N THR A 168 6.99 -25.26 -31.44
CA THR A 168 6.96 -26.42 -32.37
C THR A 168 6.30 -27.58 -31.64
N ALA A 169 5.26 -28.15 -32.26
CA ALA A 169 4.62 -29.38 -31.82
C ALA A 169 4.44 -30.28 -33.02
N LYS A 170 4.99 -31.50 -32.95
CA LYS A 170 4.82 -32.55 -33.95
C LYS A 170 4.51 -33.84 -33.25
N LEU A 171 3.73 -34.69 -33.89
CA LEU A 171 3.41 -36.02 -33.40
C LEU A 171 4.71 -36.85 -33.23
N ASN A 172 4.83 -37.56 -32.11
CA ASN A 172 6.00 -38.36 -31.75
C ASN A 172 7.31 -37.58 -31.55
N GLU A 173 7.23 -36.26 -31.40
CA GLU A 173 8.36 -35.42 -31.01
C GLU A 173 7.99 -34.63 -29.72
N LYS A 174 8.96 -34.37 -28.87
CA LYS A 174 8.72 -33.49 -27.71
C LYS A 174 8.36 -32.08 -28.16
N ILE A 175 7.32 -31.49 -27.55
CA ILE A 175 6.99 -30.09 -27.76
C ILE A 175 8.21 -29.23 -27.41
N LYS A 176 8.54 -28.29 -28.29
CA LYS A 176 9.67 -27.37 -28.14
C LYS A 176 9.17 -25.92 -28.10
N LEU A 177 9.59 -25.17 -27.11
CA LEU A 177 9.39 -23.73 -27.04
C LEU A 177 10.75 -23.04 -26.99
N GLU A 178 11.02 -22.18 -27.95
CA GLU A 178 12.19 -21.29 -27.99
C GLU A 178 11.75 -19.88 -27.73
N VAL A 179 12.40 -19.21 -26.78
CA VAL A 179 12.10 -17.85 -26.38
C VAL A 179 13.37 -17.01 -26.46
N SER A 180 13.31 -15.85 -27.08
CA SER A 180 14.44 -14.93 -27.20
C SER A 180 14.03 -13.49 -26.93
N ASP A 181 14.85 -12.77 -26.16
CA ASP A 181 14.76 -11.32 -25.99
C ASP A 181 15.70 -10.54 -26.92
N GLY A 182 16.33 -11.26 -27.88
CA GLY A 182 17.34 -10.70 -28.79
C GLY A 182 18.78 -10.77 -28.25
N ILE A 183 18.97 -11.02 -26.95
CA ILE A 183 20.28 -11.19 -26.29
C ILE A 183 20.39 -12.60 -25.72
N ASN A 184 19.36 -13.06 -25.04
CA ASN A 184 19.31 -14.37 -24.41
C ASN A 184 18.34 -15.28 -25.15
N ASN A 185 18.68 -16.57 -25.20
CA ASN A 185 17.85 -17.61 -25.81
C ASN A 185 17.62 -18.72 -24.80
N ILE A 186 16.38 -19.13 -24.63
CA ILE A 186 15.97 -20.24 -23.78
C ILE A 186 15.18 -21.23 -24.62
N THR A 187 15.53 -22.52 -24.52
CA THR A 187 14.78 -23.59 -25.13
C THR A 187 14.24 -24.53 -24.06
N ILE A 188 12.94 -24.78 -24.09
CA ILE A 188 12.23 -25.66 -23.17
C ILE A 188 11.59 -26.78 -23.97
N TYR A 189 11.69 -28.00 -23.45
CA TYR A 189 11.03 -29.17 -24.03
C TYR A 189 9.90 -29.62 -23.08
N GLY A 190 8.74 -29.88 -23.67
CA GLY A 190 7.58 -30.45 -23.00
C GLY A 190 7.43 -31.94 -23.21
N SER A 191 6.25 -32.48 -22.91
CA SER A 191 5.87 -33.86 -23.22
C SER A 191 5.63 -34.02 -24.70
N GLU A 192 5.62 -35.27 -25.17
CA GLU A 192 5.17 -35.62 -26.51
C GLU A 192 3.65 -35.43 -26.61
N PRO A 193 3.15 -34.78 -27.67
CA PRO A 193 1.71 -34.67 -27.86
C PRO A 193 1.11 -36.03 -28.17
N SER A 194 -0.02 -36.33 -27.57
CA SER A 194 -0.84 -37.50 -27.89
C SER A 194 -1.91 -37.13 -28.89
N ASP A 195 -2.46 -38.13 -29.58
CA ASP A 195 -3.61 -37.95 -30.43
C ASP A 195 -4.80 -37.36 -29.68
N ALA A 196 -5.60 -36.52 -30.33
CA ALA A 196 -6.80 -35.97 -29.77
C ALA A 196 -7.79 -37.05 -29.36
N ILE A 197 -8.21 -37.06 -28.11
CA ILE A 197 -9.16 -38.04 -27.58
C ILE A 197 -10.58 -37.78 -28.14
N ASN A 198 -10.88 -36.54 -28.47
CA ASN A 198 -12.14 -36.13 -29.11
C ASN A 198 -11.81 -35.37 -30.40
N GLN A 199 -12.33 -35.85 -31.51
CA GLN A 199 -12.38 -35.05 -32.73
C GLN A 199 -13.44 -33.95 -32.55
N PRO A 200 -13.20 -32.73 -33.10
CA PRO A 200 -14.19 -31.65 -33.07
C PRO A 200 -15.44 -31.98 -33.87
#